data_bfeeade28480984f75943bcd1866db52
#
_entry.id   bfeeade28480984f75943bcd1866db52
#
_cell.length_a   1.000
_cell.length_b   1.000
_cell.length_c   1.000
_cell.angle_alpha   90.00
_cell.angle_beta   90.00
_cell.angle_gamma   90.00
#
_symmetry.space_group_name_H-M   'P 1'
#
loop_
_entity.id
_entity.type
_entity.pdbx_description
1 polymer ?
#
loop_
_entity_poly.entity_id
_entity_poly.type
_entity_poly.pdbx_seq_one_letter_code
_entity_poly.pdbx_strand_id
1 'polypeptide(L)'
;MKKVILFLLFSGLALFLLIQLVPYGRNHYNPPVIQEPAWPDLETRSIAQRACFDCHSNQVRWPWYSNIAPVSWMVQRDVDKGRKELNFSEWGRGEQEIDDMGEVIRKGKMPPRQYLLTHPDARLSTSDQEQLLQGLAAFGVRMGEYEDEDDD
;
A
#
# COMPACT_ATOMS: atom_id res chain seq x y z
N MET A 1 -32.99 -3.21 -29.36
CA MET A 1 -32.26 -3.56 -28.12
C MET A 1 -30.97 -4.35 -28.38
N LYS A 2 -31.00 -5.54 -29.05
CA LYS A 2 -29.77 -6.36 -29.30
C LYS A 2 -28.64 -5.59 -30.00
N LYS A 3 -28.93 -4.78 -31.05
CA LYS A 3 -27.91 -4.00 -31.76
C LYS A 3 -27.22 -2.93 -30.87
N VAL A 4 -27.97 -2.30 -29.97
CA VAL A 4 -27.43 -1.30 -29.03
C VAL A 4 -26.50 -1.99 -28.00
N ILE A 5 -26.93 -3.14 -27.47
CA ILE A 5 -26.10 -3.91 -26.53
C ILE A 5 -24.79 -4.36 -27.19
N LEU A 6 -24.86 -4.89 -28.42
CA LEU A 6 -23.66 -5.30 -29.15
C LEU A 6 -22.74 -4.09 -29.42
N PHE A 7 -23.28 -2.94 -29.81
CA PHE A 7 -22.48 -1.73 -29.99
C PHE A 7 -21.78 -1.31 -28.71
N LEU A 8 -22.48 -1.30 -27.58
CA LEU A 8 -21.87 -0.95 -26.28
C LEU A 8 -20.77 -1.94 -25.89
N LEU A 9 -20.97 -3.25 -26.10
CA LEU A 9 -19.96 -4.27 -25.82
C LEU A 9 -18.71 -4.09 -26.68
N PHE A 10 -18.88 -3.87 -28.01
CA PHE A 10 -17.74 -3.65 -28.89
C PHE A 10 -17.01 -2.35 -28.58
N SER A 11 -17.74 -1.27 -28.28
CA SER A 11 -17.15 0.00 -27.89
C SER A 11 -16.37 -0.11 -26.57
N GLY A 12 -16.94 -0.83 -25.58
CA GLY A 12 -16.27 -1.10 -24.31
C GLY A 12 -14.99 -1.94 -24.49
N LEU A 13 -15.06 -2.99 -25.31
CA LEU A 13 -13.89 -3.82 -25.63
C LEU A 13 -12.81 -3.01 -26.36
N ALA A 14 -13.21 -2.20 -27.37
CA ALA A 14 -12.27 -1.35 -28.09
C ALA A 14 -11.58 -0.34 -27.15
N LEU A 15 -12.34 0.31 -26.27
CA LEU A 15 -11.79 1.21 -25.26
C LEU A 15 -10.83 0.48 -24.31
N PHE A 16 -11.23 -0.71 -23.82
CA PHE A 16 -10.38 -1.53 -22.97
C PHE A 16 -9.05 -1.89 -23.66
N LEU A 17 -9.08 -2.26 -24.94
CA LEU A 17 -7.87 -2.56 -25.71
C LEU A 17 -7.01 -1.31 -25.93
N LEU A 18 -7.64 -0.15 -26.19
CA LEU A 18 -6.93 1.11 -26.39
C LEU A 18 -6.17 1.55 -25.12
N ILE A 19 -6.78 1.45 -23.94
CA ILE A 19 -6.09 1.81 -22.68
C ILE A 19 -4.91 0.88 -22.39
N GLN A 20 -4.86 -0.34 -22.96
CA GLN A 20 -3.68 -1.21 -22.82
C GLN A 20 -2.44 -0.67 -23.55
N LEU A 21 -2.58 0.30 -24.45
CA LEU A 21 -1.43 0.93 -25.13
C LEU A 21 -0.68 1.92 -24.24
N VAL A 22 -1.28 2.34 -23.13
CA VAL A 22 -0.64 3.23 -22.14
C VAL A 22 0.28 2.38 -21.24
N PRO A 23 1.61 2.57 -21.27
CA PRO A 23 2.56 1.69 -20.58
C PRO A 23 2.70 1.99 -19.08
N TYR A 24 2.03 3.03 -18.55
CA TYR A 24 2.13 3.42 -17.15
C TYR A 24 1.77 2.26 -16.21
N GLY A 25 2.57 2.07 -15.18
CA GLY A 25 2.36 1.04 -14.16
C GLY A 25 2.80 -0.37 -14.55
N ARG A 26 3.52 -0.56 -15.67
CA ARG A 26 3.99 -1.89 -16.12
C ARG A 26 5.49 -2.11 -15.95
N ASN A 27 6.22 -1.08 -15.54
CA ASN A 27 7.68 -1.19 -15.42
C ASN A 27 8.11 -2.06 -14.23
N HIS A 28 7.30 -2.13 -13.19
CA HIS A 28 7.51 -2.98 -11.99
C HIS A 28 8.93 -2.84 -11.40
N TYR A 29 9.47 -1.61 -11.43
CA TYR A 29 10.82 -1.36 -10.97
C TYR A 29 10.90 -1.35 -9.45
N ASN A 30 11.80 -2.18 -8.92
CA ASN A 30 12.20 -2.18 -7.52
C ASN A 30 13.62 -1.63 -7.40
N PRO A 31 13.79 -0.39 -6.90
CA PRO A 31 15.11 0.15 -6.61
C PRO A 31 15.86 -0.71 -5.56
N PRO A 32 17.19 -0.61 -5.47
CA PRO A 32 17.93 -1.30 -4.42
C PRO A 32 17.48 -0.82 -3.03
N VAL A 33 17.52 -1.73 -2.06
CA VAL A 33 17.37 -1.37 -0.64
C VAL A 33 18.64 -0.65 -0.20
N ILE A 34 18.50 0.55 0.31
CA ILE A 34 19.62 1.35 0.81
C ILE A 34 19.83 1.10 2.29
N GLN A 35 18.76 1.25 3.08
CA GLN A 35 18.76 1.06 4.51
C GLN A 35 17.33 0.77 4.98
N GLU A 36 17.15 -0.29 5.77
CA GLU A 36 15.91 -0.51 6.52
C GLU A 36 16.04 0.13 7.92
N PRO A 37 14.92 0.39 8.62
CA PRO A 37 14.96 0.74 10.03
C PRO A 37 15.60 -0.39 10.87
N ALA A 38 16.18 -0.05 12.02
CA ALA A 38 16.69 -1.02 12.96
C ALA A 38 15.51 -1.71 13.68
N TRP A 39 14.86 -2.66 13.01
CA TRP A 39 13.70 -3.37 13.54
C TRP A 39 13.98 -3.95 14.92
N PRO A 40 13.07 -3.75 15.93
CA PRO A 40 13.30 -4.24 17.28
C PRO A 40 13.32 -5.78 17.34
N ASP A 41 12.59 -6.43 16.45
CA ASP A 41 12.51 -7.88 16.33
C ASP A 41 12.06 -8.31 14.92
N LEU A 42 12.20 -9.60 14.62
CA LEU A 42 11.83 -10.17 13.31
C LEU A 42 10.33 -10.25 13.09
N GLU A 43 9.53 -10.33 14.17
CA GLU A 43 8.08 -10.40 14.09
C GLU A 43 7.51 -9.06 13.62
N THR A 44 7.91 -7.95 14.25
CA THR A 44 7.55 -6.59 13.83
C THR A 44 7.90 -6.35 12.35
N ARG A 45 9.13 -6.74 11.95
CA ARG A 45 9.53 -6.64 10.53
C ARG A 45 8.64 -7.48 9.61
N SER A 46 8.29 -8.69 10.03
CA SER A 46 7.44 -9.59 9.23
C SER A 46 6.04 -9.04 9.05
N ILE A 47 5.46 -8.44 10.10
CA ILE A 47 4.16 -7.76 10.02
C ILE A 47 4.23 -6.58 9.05
N ALA A 48 5.24 -5.72 9.17
CA ALA A 48 5.44 -4.60 8.26
C ALA A 48 5.65 -5.09 6.81
N GLN A 49 6.40 -6.17 6.60
CA GLN A 49 6.67 -6.74 5.28
C GLN A 49 5.41 -7.21 4.58
N ARG A 50 4.51 -7.92 5.28
CA ARG A 50 3.28 -8.43 4.66
C ARG A 50 2.19 -7.38 4.47
N ALA A 51 2.18 -6.33 5.31
CA ALA A 51 1.10 -5.34 5.34
C ALA A 51 1.44 -4.01 4.66
N CYS A 52 2.73 -3.62 4.60
CA CYS A 52 3.14 -2.29 4.21
C CYS A 52 4.13 -2.27 3.03
N PHE A 53 5.05 -3.25 2.93
CA PHE A 53 6.18 -3.17 2.00
C PHE A 53 5.78 -3.10 0.55
N ASP A 54 4.64 -3.67 0.14
CA ASP A 54 4.22 -3.61 -1.27
C ASP A 54 3.97 -2.17 -1.77
N CYS A 55 3.65 -1.21 -0.86
CA CYS A 55 3.56 0.20 -1.23
C CYS A 55 4.68 1.05 -0.62
N HIS A 56 5.19 0.69 0.54
CA HIS A 56 6.10 1.50 1.34
C HIS A 56 7.54 0.96 1.38
N SER A 57 7.98 0.25 0.32
CA SER A 57 9.38 -0.19 0.21
C SER A 57 9.84 -0.33 -1.24
N ASN A 58 11.12 -0.60 -1.43
CA ASN A 58 11.70 -0.98 -2.72
C ASN A 58 11.60 -2.49 -2.99
N GLN A 59 10.78 -3.22 -2.21
CA GLN A 59 10.61 -4.68 -2.27
C GLN A 59 9.16 -5.08 -2.61
N VAL A 60 8.56 -4.40 -3.59
CA VAL A 60 7.17 -4.66 -4.02
C VAL A 60 7.05 -6.06 -4.64
N ARG A 61 6.05 -6.81 -4.22
CA ARG A 61 5.64 -8.07 -4.85
C ARG A 61 4.55 -7.76 -5.88
N TRP A 62 4.96 -7.41 -7.09
CA TRP A 62 4.06 -6.98 -8.16
C TRP A 62 3.06 -8.08 -8.52
N PRO A 63 1.75 -7.90 -8.32
CA PRO A 63 0.76 -8.91 -8.66
C PRO A 63 0.53 -8.97 -10.16
N TRP A 64 0.06 -10.11 -10.68
CA TRP A 64 -0.17 -10.32 -12.11
C TRP A 64 -1.12 -9.27 -12.73
N TYR A 65 -2.12 -8.81 -11.98
CA TYR A 65 -3.09 -7.82 -12.45
C TYR A 65 -2.50 -6.41 -12.58
N SER A 66 -1.34 -6.13 -11.99
CA SER A 66 -0.62 -4.88 -12.20
C SER A 66 -0.03 -4.71 -13.60
N ASN A 67 -0.25 -5.70 -14.49
CA ASN A 67 0.06 -5.60 -15.93
C ASN A 67 -1.13 -5.14 -16.77
N ILE A 68 -2.33 -4.99 -16.19
CA ILE A 68 -3.58 -4.76 -16.90
C ILE A 68 -4.15 -3.40 -16.52
N ALA A 69 -4.23 -2.48 -17.51
CA ALA A 69 -4.88 -1.18 -17.30
C ALA A 69 -6.42 -1.35 -17.17
N PRO A 70 -7.09 -0.56 -16.32
CA PRO A 70 -6.57 0.56 -15.54
C PRO A 70 -5.97 0.19 -14.18
N VAL A 71 -6.02 -1.10 -13.78
CA VAL A 71 -5.54 -1.56 -12.47
C VAL A 71 -4.03 -1.31 -12.31
N SER A 72 -3.24 -1.51 -13.37
CA SER A 72 -1.80 -1.20 -13.37
C SER A 72 -1.53 0.25 -12.95
N TRP A 73 -2.38 1.18 -13.38
CA TRP A 73 -2.24 2.60 -13.04
C TRP A 73 -2.51 2.88 -11.57
N MET A 74 -3.50 2.18 -11.00
CA MET A 74 -3.85 2.31 -9.58
C MET A 74 -2.73 1.75 -8.71
N VAL A 75 -2.25 0.54 -9.01
CA VAL A 75 -1.15 -0.10 -8.27
C VAL A 75 0.12 0.75 -8.31
N GLN A 76 0.52 1.22 -9.49
CA GLN A 76 1.71 2.06 -9.63
C GLN A 76 1.57 3.36 -8.83
N ARG A 77 0.42 4.03 -8.94
CA ARG A 77 0.16 5.26 -8.19
C ARG A 77 0.25 5.03 -6.68
N ASP A 78 -0.30 3.93 -6.19
CA ASP A 78 -0.28 3.61 -4.75
C ASP A 78 1.14 3.30 -4.28
N VAL A 79 1.97 2.62 -5.10
CA VAL A 79 3.39 2.40 -4.83
C VAL A 79 4.18 3.71 -4.84
N ASP A 80 3.99 4.55 -5.88
CA ASP A 80 4.69 5.82 -6.00
C ASP A 80 4.36 6.75 -4.81
N LYS A 81 3.07 6.80 -4.45
CA LYS A 81 2.61 7.59 -3.31
C LYS A 81 3.13 7.03 -1.98
N GLY A 82 3.02 5.72 -1.78
CA GLY A 82 3.49 5.06 -0.58
C GLY A 82 4.98 5.28 -0.34
N ARG A 83 5.82 5.09 -1.37
CA ARG A 83 7.27 5.34 -1.30
C ARG A 83 7.61 6.81 -1.02
N LYS A 84 6.80 7.74 -1.52
CA LYS A 84 7.02 9.18 -1.29
C LYS A 84 6.72 9.58 0.15
N GLU A 85 5.66 9.04 0.74
CA GLU A 85 5.25 9.35 2.11
C GLU A 85 6.16 8.64 3.12
N LEU A 86 6.44 7.36 2.89
CA LEU A 86 7.26 6.52 3.74
C LEU A 86 7.91 5.43 2.91
N ASN A 87 9.23 5.25 3.02
CA ASN A 87 9.95 4.17 2.36
C ASN A 87 10.86 3.41 3.34
N PHE A 88 10.43 2.23 3.76
CA PHE A 88 11.21 1.36 4.65
C PHE A 88 12.54 0.90 4.05
N SER A 89 12.73 0.99 2.74
CA SER A 89 13.99 0.65 2.07
C SER A 89 14.98 1.81 1.97
N GLU A 90 14.56 3.01 2.35
CA GLU A 90 15.35 4.23 2.33
C GLU A 90 15.23 5.00 3.65
N TRP A 91 15.21 4.26 4.75
CA TRP A 91 14.99 4.80 6.08
C TRP A 91 16.04 5.86 6.46
N GLY A 92 15.55 6.98 7.02
CA GLY A 92 16.41 8.11 7.40
C GLY A 92 16.84 8.99 6.22
N ARG A 93 16.31 8.76 5.02
CA ARG A 93 16.55 9.61 3.85
C ARG A 93 15.35 10.49 3.57
N GLY A 94 15.59 11.81 3.51
CA GLY A 94 14.54 12.80 3.25
C GLY A 94 13.55 12.97 4.41
N GLU A 95 12.51 13.73 4.16
CA GLU A 95 11.38 13.88 5.08
C GLU A 95 10.44 12.69 4.87
N GLN A 96 10.19 11.93 5.92
CA GLN A 96 9.23 10.83 5.93
C GLN A 96 8.09 11.17 6.87
N GLU A 97 6.86 10.96 6.42
CA GLU A 97 5.66 11.22 7.21
C GLU A 97 5.41 10.05 8.19
N ILE A 98 6.22 9.99 9.25
CA ILE A 98 6.10 8.94 10.27
C ILE A 98 5.18 9.34 11.42
N ASP A 99 4.93 10.64 11.63
CA ASP A 99 4.19 11.14 12.79
C ASP A 99 2.76 10.59 12.87
N ASP A 100 2.06 10.48 11.74
CA ASP A 100 0.67 10.01 11.68
C ASP A 100 0.54 8.49 11.49
N MET A 101 1.65 7.76 11.39
CA MET A 101 1.63 6.33 11.08
C MET A 101 0.85 5.52 12.13
N GLY A 102 1.02 5.85 13.40
CA GLY A 102 0.29 5.19 14.49
C GLY A 102 -1.23 5.38 14.38
N GLU A 103 -1.66 6.59 14.05
CA GLU A 103 -3.08 6.91 13.91
C GLU A 103 -3.74 6.23 12.72
N VAL A 104 -3.09 6.25 11.54
CA VAL A 104 -3.67 5.63 10.32
C VAL A 104 -3.79 4.11 10.44
N ILE A 105 -2.87 3.46 11.21
CA ILE A 105 -2.94 2.03 11.52
C ILE A 105 -4.12 1.75 12.46
N ARG A 106 -4.25 2.49 13.57
CA ARG A 106 -5.34 2.31 14.54
C ARG A 106 -6.72 2.54 13.92
N LYS A 107 -6.85 3.60 13.12
CA LYS A 107 -8.10 3.91 12.41
C LYS A 107 -8.39 2.94 11.24
N GLY A 108 -7.58 1.93 11.02
CA GLY A 108 -7.74 0.95 9.95
C GLY A 108 -7.72 1.58 8.55
N LYS A 109 -7.06 2.75 8.40
CA LYS A 109 -6.85 3.38 7.09
C LYS A 109 -5.72 2.69 6.32
N MET A 110 -4.76 2.08 7.04
CA MET A 110 -3.67 1.27 6.52
C MET A 110 -3.67 -0.13 7.17
N PRO A 111 -3.54 -1.20 6.36
CA PRO A 111 -3.55 -1.24 4.89
C PRO A 111 -4.91 -0.85 4.27
N PRO A 112 -4.94 -0.28 3.04
CA PRO A 112 -6.19 0.15 2.40
C PRO A 112 -7.14 -1.02 2.14
N ARG A 113 -8.46 -0.81 2.29
CA ARG A 113 -9.48 -1.87 2.13
C ARG A 113 -9.43 -2.55 0.76
N GLN A 114 -9.20 -1.79 -0.32
CA GLN A 114 -9.08 -2.35 -1.67
C GLN A 114 -7.87 -3.29 -1.82
N TYR A 115 -6.76 -2.99 -1.15
CA TYR A 115 -5.58 -3.85 -1.13
C TYR A 115 -5.87 -5.18 -0.41
N LEU A 116 -6.59 -5.15 0.71
CA LEU A 116 -6.95 -6.32 1.50
C LEU A 116 -7.89 -7.30 0.78
N LEU A 117 -8.56 -6.88 -0.31
CA LEU A 117 -9.40 -7.78 -1.11
C LEU A 117 -8.58 -8.85 -1.84
N THR A 118 -7.37 -8.50 -2.25
CA THR A 118 -6.45 -9.37 -2.99
C THR A 118 -5.26 -9.86 -2.16
N HIS A 119 -5.06 -9.28 -0.97
CA HIS A 119 -3.99 -9.61 -0.02
C HIS A 119 -4.56 -9.84 1.38
N PRO A 120 -5.30 -10.93 1.60
CA PRO A 120 -5.93 -11.20 2.91
C PRO A 120 -4.91 -11.42 4.03
N ASP A 121 -3.69 -11.84 3.71
CA ASP A 121 -2.54 -11.99 4.62
C ASP A 121 -2.00 -10.65 5.15
N ALA A 122 -2.25 -9.55 4.46
CA ALA A 122 -1.91 -8.20 4.90
C ALA A 122 -2.87 -7.65 5.96
N ARG A 123 -3.96 -8.35 6.26
CA ARG A 123 -4.90 -7.93 7.30
C ARG A 123 -4.25 -8.04 8.67
N LEU A 124 -4.22 -6.92 9.39
CA LEU A 124 -3.69 -6.86 10.73
C LEU A 124 -4.76 -7.30 11.74
N SER A 125 -4.44 -8.29 12.57
CA SER A 125 -5.19 -8.59 13.79
C SER A 125 -4.92 -7.51 14.85
N THR A 126 -5.69 -7.50 15.93
CA THR A 126 -5.44 -6.59 17.05
C THR A 126 -4.02 -6.77 17.61
N SER A 127 -3.58 -8.01 17.77
CA SER A 127 -2.20 -8.32 18.22
C SER A 127 -1.14 -7.86 17.24
N ASP A 128 -1.37 -8.01 15.91
CA ASP A 128 -0.45 -7.48 14.89
C ASP A 128 -0.34 -5.95 14.97
N GLN A 129 -1.47 -5.27 15.17
CA GLN A 129 -1.48 -3.81 15.29
C GLN A 129 -0.69 -3.37 16.53
N GLU A 130 -0.93 -3.99 17.68
CA GLU A 130 -0.22 -3.70 18.91
C GLU A 130 1.29 -3.93 18.77
N GLN A 131 1.70 -5.09 18.25
CA GLN A 131 3.10 -5.43 18.00
C GLN A 131 3.78 -4.44 17.05
N LEU A 132 3.09 -4.14 15.93
CA LEU A 132 3.61 -3.20 14.94
C LEU A 132 3.76 -1.78 15.52
N LEU A 133 2.75 -1.30 16.25
CA LEU A 133 2.77 0.01 16.87
C LEU A 133 3.84 0.14 17.94
N GLN A 134 4.02 -0.88 18.80
CA GLN A 134 5.11 -0.92 19.77
C GLN A 134 6.49 -0.87 19.12
N GLY A 135 6.66 -1.65 18.03
CA GLY A 135 7.90 -1.64 17.28
C GLY A 135 8.18 -0.31 16.57
N LEU A 136 7.15 0.31 16.01
CA LEU A 136 7.27 1.62 15.35
C LEU A 136 7.52 2.76 16.34
N ALA A 137 7.04 2.66 17.58
CA ALA A 137 7.35 3.63 18.64
C ALA A 137 8.86 3.74 18.92
N ALA A 138 9.60 2.65 18.74
CA ALA A 138 11.06 2.65 18.86
C ALA A 138 11.76 3.55 17.83
N PHE A 139 11.07 3.91 16.73
CA PHE A 139 11.57 4.82 15.69
C PHE A 139 11.11 6.27 15.88
N GLY A 140 10.46 6.60 16.99
CA GLY A 140 9.93 7.94 17.27
C GLY A 140 8.56 8.23 16.64
N VAL A 141 7.88 7.20 16.13
CA VAL A 141 6.51 7.32 15.63
C VAL A 141 5.58 7.72 16.78
N ARG A 142 4.85 8.82 16.63
CA ARG A 142 3.85 9.22 17.62
C ARG A 142 2.70 8.23 17.65
N MET A 143 2.41 7.79 18.85
CA MET A 143 1.31 6.88 19.13
C MET A 143 0.04 7.69 19.40
N GLY A 144 -0.50 8.48 18.51
CA GLY A 144 -1.67 9.34 18.72
C GLY A 144 -2.52 8.95 19.93
N GLU A 145 -2.86 9.90 20.79
CA GLU A 145 -3.75 9.67 21.93
C GLU A 145 -5.12 9.21 21.43
N TYR A 146 -5.75 8.27 22.10
CA TYR A 146 -7.17 7.97 21.93
C TYR A 146 -7.93 9.22 22.40
N GLU A 147 -8.38 10.05 21.48
CA GLU A 147 -9.54 10.89 21.79
C GLU A 147 -10.74 9.92 21.74
N ASP A 148 -11.18 9.49 22.92
CA ASP A 148 -12.49 8.88 23.06
C ASP A 148 -13.49 9.98 22.69
N GLU A 149 -13.94 10.00 21.43
CA GLU A 149 -15.15 10.73 21.07
C GLU A 149 -16.29 9.99 21.76
N ASP A 150 -16.55 10.38 23.00
CA ASP A 150 -17.81 10.09 23.68
C ASP A 150 -18.91 10.80 22.87
N ASP A 151 -19.57 10.02 21.99
CA ASP A 151 -20.82 10.43 21.35
C ASP A 151 -21.89 10.61 22.43
N ASP A 152 -22.16 11.87 22.79
CA ASP A 152 -23.39 12.30 23.50
C ASP A 152 -24.58 12.36 22.51
#